data_cff569b0afeb83ff04f9e1c602358f84
#
_entry.id   cff569b0afeb83ff04f9e1c602358f84
#
_cell.length_a   1.000
_cell.length_b   1.000
_cell.length_c   1.000
_cell.angle_alpha   90.00
_cell.angle_beta   90.00
_cell.angle_gamma   90.00
#
_symmetry.space_group_name_H-M   'P 1'
#
loop_
_entity.id
_entity.type
_entity.pdbx_description
1 polymer ?
#
loop_
_entity_poly.entity_id
_entity_poly.type
_entity_poly.pdbx_seq_one_letter_code
_entity_poly.pdbx_strand_id
1 'polypeptide(L)'
;MAVELILLALSPIFLLFIGLEILKYKHFYDLKDSVANIVLALTHQATDALALLLLMPVFYWLHQYAFFEISFSFINLVIAFVIQDFLYYWFHRASHHIQWFWAAHVVHHSSKKMNFTTAFRQSFFYPLVGMWLFWLPMILIGYDPKLVFAVVAINLGFQFFVHTQVVNKLGCLELIFNTPSHHRVHHAVNQGYIDKNFAGVLIIWDKLFGTYAQEQANVTIRYGIIGACDSTNPWAICMQQWRLIGQQLQQEKGVHNKLKVFIRYPRHEIKETSTDAS
;
A
#
# COMPACT_ATOMS: atom_id res chain seq x y z
N MET A 1 -15.89 -10.66 11.55
CA MET A 1 -15.53 -11.34 10.30
C MET A 1 -14.03 -11.15 10.08
N ALA A 2 -13.35 -12.15 9.55
CA ALA A 2 -11.95 -11.97 9.18
C ALA A 2 -11.84 -11.02 7.97
N VAL A 3 -10.75 -10.26 7.87
CA VAL A 3 -10.46 -9.33 6.75
C VAL A 3 -10.64 -10.05 5.41
N GLU A 4 -10.11 -11.27 5.33
CA GLU A 4 -10.15 -12.10 4.13
C GLU A 4 -11.59 -12.41 3.67
N LEU A 5 -12.53 -12.64 4.62
CA LEU A 5 -13.92 -12.90 4.27
C LEU A 5 -14.61 -11.65 3.70
N ILE A 6 -14.26 -10.46 4.17
CA ILE A 6 -14.82 -9.20 3.63
C ILE A 6 -14.27 -8.99 2.21
N LEU A 7 -12.96 -9.13 2.01
CA LEU A 7 -12.33 -8.97 0.69
C LEU A 7 -12.78 -10.06 -0.28
N LEU A 8 -12.97 -11.30 0.20
CA LEU A 8 -13.53 -12.39 -0.60
C LEU A 8 -14.97 -12.09 -1.01
N ALA A 9 -15.79 -11.55 -0.12
CA ALA A 9 -17.17 -11.15 -0.44
C ALA A 9 -17.21 -9.99 -1.47
N LEU A 10 -16.21 -9.12 -1.50
CA LEU A 10 -16.06 -8.06 -2.50
C LEU A 10 -15.45 -8.55 -3.82
N SER A 11 -14.84 -9.74 -3.84
CA SER A 11 -14.11 -10.23 -5.02
C SER A 11 -14.95 -10.37 -6.30
N PRO A 12 -16.26 -10.73 -6.28
CA PRO A 12 -17.08 -10.72 -7.50
C PRO A 12 -17.19 -9.32 -8.12
N ILE A 13 -17.26 -8.28 -7.28
CA ILE A 13 -17.30 -6.88 -7.72
C ILE A 13 -15.96 -6.51 -8.34
N PHE A 14 -14.84 -6.85 -7.69
CA PHE A 14 -13.51 -6.60 -8.22
C PHE A 14 -13.28 -7.28 -9.57
N LEU A 15 -13.67 -8.56 -9.71
CA LEU A 15 -13.56 -9.30 -10.96
C LEU A 15 -14.43 -8.70 -12.06
N LEU A 16 -15.63 -8.21 -11.74
CA LEU A 16 -16.49 -7.51 -12.69
C LEU A 16 -15.80 -6.24 -13.22
N PHE A 17 -15.25 -5.40 -12.33
CA PHE A 17 -14.56 -4.16 -12.75
C PHE A 17 -13.28 -4.43 -13.54
N ILE A 18 -12.48 -5.44 -13.17
CA ILE A 18 -11.33 -5.89 -13.95
C ILE A 18 -11.79 -6.34 -15.35
N GLY A 19 -12.84 -7.17 -15.44
CA GLY A 19 -13.38 -7.63 -16.71
C GLY A 19 -13.85 -6.49 -17.61
N LEU A 20 -14.58 -5.52 -17.06
CA LEU A 20 -15.05 -4.34 -17.78
C LEU A 20 -13.88 -3.47 -18.27
N GLU A 21 -12.84 -3.28 -17.43
CA GLU A 21 -11.66 -2.52 -17.82
C GLU A 21 -10.86 -3.23 -18.92
N ILE A 22 -10.66 -4.55 -18.83
CA ILE A 22 -9.99 -5.34 -19.88
C ILE A 22 -10.75 -5.27 -21.19
N LEU A 23 -12.06 -5.45 -21.17
CA LEU A 23 -12.88 -5.44 -22.40
C LEU A 23 -12.75 -4.11 -23.16
N LYS A 24 -12.66 -2.99 -22.45
CA LYS A 24 -12.66 -1.65 -23.05
C LYS A 24 -11.27 -1.04 -23.21
N TYR A 25 -10.33 -1.39 -22.33
CA TYR A 25 -9.02 -0.74 -22.21
C TYR A 25 -7.87 -1.73 -22.07
N LYS A 26 -7.91 -2.85 -22.83
CA LYS A 26 -6.90 -3.94 -22.76
C LYS A 26 -5.45 -3.49 -22.90
N HIS A 27 -5.19 -2.32 -23.52
CA HIS A 27 -3.84 -1.78 -23.70
C HIS A 27 -3.17 -1.33 -22.38
N PHE A 28 -3.93 -1.14 -21.30
CA PHE A 28 -3.40 -0.92 -19.97
C PHE A 28 -2.92 -2.19 -19.27
N TYR A 29 -3.22 -3.37 -19.86
CA TYR A 29 -2.90 -4.67 -19.30
C TYR A 29 -1.71 -5.31 -20.01
N ASP A 30 -0.89 -6.00 -19.25
CA ASP A 30 0.09 -6.98 -19.71
C ASP A 30 -0.21 -8.30 -19.02
N LEU A 31 -0.28 -9.40 -19.79
CA LEU A 31 -0.69 -10.70 -19.24
C LEU A 31 0.28 -11.21 -18.18
N LYS A 32 1.60 -11.07 -18.41
CA LYS A 32 2.63 -11.55 -17.46
C LYS A 32 2.59 -10.73 -16.17
N ASP A 33 2.44 -9.41 -16.28
CA ASP A 33 2.29 -8.53 -15.12
C ASP A 33 1.01 -8.83 -14.34
N SER A 34 -0.13 -9.02 -15.03
CA SER A 34 -1.41 -9.36 -14.39
C SER A 34 -1.38 -10.72 -13.70
N VAL A 35 -0.75 -11.73 -14.31
CA VAL A 35 -0.55 -13.06 -13.67
C VAL A 35 0.35 -12.92 -12.44
N ALA A 36 1.44 -12.13 -12.52
CA ALA A 36 2.28 -11.87 -11.36
C ALA A 36 1.49 -11.20 -10.21
N ASN A 37 0.61 -10.24 -10.53
CA ASN A 37 -0.25 -9.58 -9.55
C ASN A 37 -1.19 -10.57 -8.85
N ILE A 38 -1.79 -11.50 -9.60
CA ILE A 38 -2.67 -12.54 -9.03
C ILE A 38 -1.87 -13.49 -8.12
N VAL A 39 -0.70 -13.96 -8.55
CA VAL A 39 0.14 -14.84 -7.72
C VAL A 39 0.58 -14.13 -6.44
N LEU A 40 0.99 -12.86 -6.53
CA LEU A 40 1.33 -12.04 -5.38
C LEU A 40 0.14 -11.87 -4.44
N ALA A 41 -1.07 -11.62 -4.96
CA ALA A 41 -2.28 -11.53 -4.14
C ALA A 41 -2.55 -12.83 -3.38
N LEU A 42 -2.53 -13.97 -4.06
CA LEU A 42 -2.82 -15.27 -3.43
C LEU A 42 -1.79 -15.62 -2.36
N THR A 43 -0.50 -15.35 -2.60
CA THR A 43 0.56 -15.59 -1.61
C THR A 43 0.47 -14.62 -0.44
N HIS A 44 0.15 -13.34 -0.70
CA HIS A 44 -0.09 -12.35 0.34
C HIS A 44 -1.29 -12.73 1.21
N GLN A 45 -2.42 -13.08 0.63
CA GLN A 45 -3.62 -13.54 1.35
C GLN A 45 -3.32 -14.75 2.25
N ALA A 46 -2.56 -15.71 1.76
CA ALA A 46 -2.19 -16.89 2.55
C ALA A 46 -1.29 -16.51 3.75
N THR A 47 -0.33 -15.61 3.55
CA THR A 47 0.55 -15.17 4.65
C THR A 47 -0.18 -14.27 5.64
N ASP A 48 -1.11 -13.44 5.19
CA ASP A 48 -1.95 -12.61 6.07
C ASP A 48 -2.91 -13.46 6.91
N ALA A 49 -3.56 -14.45 6.30
CA ALA A 49 -4.43 -15.38 7.03
C ALA A 49 -3.66 -16.13 8.13
N LEU A 50 -2.44 -16.61 7.82
CA LEU A 50 -1.58 -17.26 8.80
C LEU A 50 -1.14 -16.29 9.91
N ALA A 51 -0.76 -15.06 9.55
CA ALA A 51 -0.38 -14.03 10.50
C ALA A 51 -1.54 -13.66 11.43
N LEU A 52 -2.75 -13.46 10.89
CA LEU A 52 -3.94 -13.16 11.70
C LEU A 52 -4.30 -14.29 12.65
N LEU A 53 -4.15 -15.55 12.23
CA LEU A 53 -4.34 -16.72 13.10
C LEU A 53 -3.42 -16.66 14.35
N LEU A 54 -2.17 -16.19 14.17
CA LEU A 54 -1.19 -16.06 15.24
C LEU A 54 -1.36 -14.78 16.06
N LEU A 55 -1.75 -13.68 15.41
CA LEU A 55 -1.82 -12.34 16.03
C LEU A 55 -3.15 -12.06 16.73
N MET A 56 -4.26 -12.63 16.27
CA MET A 56 -5.57 -12.38 16.89
C MET A 56 -5.62 -12.70 18.39
N PRO A 57 -5.04 -13.83 18.90
CA PRO A 57 -4.94 -14.06 20.34
C PRO A 57 -4.15 -12.97 21.07
N VAL A 58 -3.07 -12.45 20.45
CA VAL A 58 -2.26 -11.36 21.02
C VAL A 58 -3.06 -10.06 21.07
N PHE A 59 -3.83 -9.75 20.02
CA PHE A 59 -4.69 -8.56 19.98
C PHE A 59 -5.80 -8.62 21.02
N TYR A 60 -6.43 -9.77 21.20
CA TYR A 60 -7.42 -9.94 22.28
C TYR A 60 -6.80 -9.87 23.67
N TRP A 61 -5.59 -10.39 23.84
CA TRP A 61 -4.85 -10.24 25.09
C TRP A 61 -4.53 -8.76 25.36
N LEU A 62 -4.05 -8.01 24.38
CA LEU A 62 -3.80 -6.57 24.50
C LEU A 62 -5.06 -5.77 24.76
N HIS A 63 -6.18 -6.15 24.14
CA HIS A 63 -7.47 -5.49 24.34
C HIS A 63 -7.98 -5.57 25.79
N GLN A 64 -7.53 -6.55 26.58
CA GLN A 64 -7.86 -6.60 28.01
C GLN A 64 -7.26 -5.42 28.81
N TYR A 65 -6.25 -4.77 28.26
CA TYR A 65 -5.60 -3.57 28.84
C TYR A 65 -6.06 -2.27 28.15
N ALA A 66 -7.18 -2.31 27.45
CA ALA A 66 -7.71 -1.14 26.75
C ALA A 66 -8.10 -0.04 27.74
N PHE A 67 -7.93 1.21 27.33
CA PHE A 67 -8.27 2.37 28.17
C PHE A 67 -9.78 2.60 28.32
N PHE A 68 -10.56 2.16 27.32
CA PHE A 68 -12.01 2.36 27.27
C PHE A 68 -12.70 1.07 26.84
N GLU A 69 -13.99 0.96 27.18
CA GLU A 69 -14.90 -0.04 26.60
C GLU A 69 -15.74 0.64 25.53
N ILE A 70 -15.43 0.37 24.26
CA ILE A 70 -16.15 0.98 23.15
C ILE A 70 -17.18 -0.02 22.60
N SER A 71 -18.45 0.21 22.93
CA SER A 71 -19.56 -0.58 22.42
C SER A 71 -19.75 -0.37 20.91
N PHE A 72 -20.26 -1.41 20.23
CA PHE A 72 -20.60 -1.28 18.81
C PHE A 72 -21.78 -0.32 18.63
N SER A 73 -21.58 0.71 17.79
CA SER A 73 -22.62 1.60 17.29
C SER A 73 -22.23 2.10 15.91
N PHE A 74 -23.17 2.62 15.12
CA PHE A 74 -22.86 3.21 13.82
C PHE A 74 -21.89 4.40 13.95
N ILE A 75 -22.04 5.22 14.97
CA ILE A 75 -21.15 6.36 15.22
C ILE A 75 -19.74 5.87 15.52
N ASN A 76 -19.59 4.87 16.40
CA ASN A 76 -18.29 4.29 16.75
C ASN A 76 -17.64 3.59 15.54
N LEU A 77 -18.42 2.99 14.64
CA LEU A 77 -17.92 2.44 13.39
C LEU A 77 -17.33 3.53 12.47
N VAL A 78 -18.04 4.65 12.32
CA VAL A 78 -17.55 5.79 11.51
C VAL A 78 -16.29 6.39 12.13
N ILE A 79 -16.26 6.57 13.45
CA ILE A 79 -15.06 7.08 14.15
C ILE A 79 -13.90 6.09 13.98
N ALA A 80 -14.14 4.78 14.15
CA ALA A 80 -13.13 3.74 13.94
C ALA A 80 -12.55 3.81 12.53
N PHE A 81 -13.40 3.98 11.50
CA PHE A 81 -12.96 4.10 10.11
C PHE A 81 -12.07 5.34 9.89
N VAL A 82 -12.45 6.49 10.44
CA VAL A 82 -11.66 7.73 10.32
C VAL A 82 -10.31 7.60 11.05
N ILE A 83 -10.30 7.01 12.25
CA ILE A 83 -9.04 6.75 12.98
C ILE A 83 -8.16 5.76 12.19
N GLN A 84 -8.74 4.68 11.67
CA GLN A 84 -8.01 3.70 10.88
C GLN A 84 -7.42 4.32 9.61
N ASP A 85 -8.16 5.15 8.89
CA ASP A 85 -7.69 5.84 7.68
C ASP A 85 -6.57 6.84 8.00
N PHE A 86 -6.65 7.52 9.15
CA PHE A 86 -5.55 8.34 9.68
C PHE A 86 -4.30 7.52 9.96
N LEU A 87 -4.43 6.38 10.63
CA LEU A 87 -3.32 5.48 10.92
C LEU A 87 -2.77 4.85 9.64
N TYR A 88 -3.63 4.56 8.66
CA TYR A 88 -3.22 4.11 7.33
C TYR A 88 -2.34 5.14 6.62
N TYR A 89 -2.68 6.43 6.66
CA TYR A 89 -1.83 7.50 6.12
C TYR A 89 -0.41 7.43 6.71
N TRP A 90 -0.29 7.30 8.03
CA TRP A 90 1.03 7.21 8.68
C TRP A 90 1.76 5.91 8.37
N PHE A 91 1.06 4.79 8.33
CA PHE A 91 1.61 3.53 7.86
C PHE A 91 2.16 3.64 6.43
N HIS A 92 1.36 4.19 5.53
CA HIS A 92 1.72 4.32 4.11
C HIS A 92 2.90 5.28 3.93
N ARG A 93 2.87 6.43 4.60
CA ARG A 93 3.99 7.37 4.62
C ARG A 93 5.25 6.74 5.20
N ALA A 94 5.17 6.02 6.31
CA ALA A 94 6.30 5.28 6.88
C ALA A 94 6.84 4.23 5.90
N SER A 95 5.95 3.56 5.15
CA SER A 95 6.33 2.57 4.14
C SER A 95 7.16 3.14 3.00
N HIS A 96 7.03 4.43 2.72
CA HIS A 96 7.88 5.14 1.74
C HIS A 96 9.18 5.72 2.34
N HIS A 97 9.21 6.01 3.65
CA HIS A 97 10.33 6.72 4.26
C HIS A 97 11.27 5.84 5.07
N ILE A 98 10.84 4.62 5.43
CA ILE A 98 11.62 3.67 6.24
C ILE A 98 11.92 2.42 5.40
N GLN A 99 13.20 2.16 5.16
CA GLN A 99 13.66 1.09 4.26
C GLN A 99 13.12 -0.30 4.64
N TRP A 100 12.90 -0.58 5.93
CA TRP A 100 12.31 -1.82 6.42
C TRP A 100 10.88 -2.02 5.88
N PHE A 101 10.03 -1.00 5.99
CA PHE A 101 8.65 -1.06 5.47
C PHE A 101 8.61 -0.97 3.95
N TRP A 102 9.50 -0.15 3.35
CA TRP A 102 9.63 -0.06 1.90
C TRP A 102 9.96 -1.41 1.27
N ALA A 103 10.74 -2.28 1.94
CA ALA A 103 11.08 -3.60 1.43
C ALA A 103 9.87 -4.49 1.13
N ALA A 104 8.75 -4.28 1.81
CA ALA A 104 7.48 -4.91 1.47
C ALA A 104 6.67 -4.04 0.48
N HIS A 105 6.61 -2.72 0.70
CA HIS A 105 5.75 -1.82 -0.07
C HIS A 105 6.21 -1.56 -1.50
N VAL A 106 7.51 -1.63 -1.76
CA VAL A 106 8.10 -1.49 -3.10
C VAL A 106 7.52 -2.47 -4.12
N VAL A 107 7.06 -3.63 -3.68
CA VAL A 107 6.39 -4.62 -4.53
C VAL A 107 5.17 -4.01 -5.20
N HIS A 108 4.37 -3.27 -4.43
CA HIS A 108 3.17 -2.59 -4.89
C HIS A 108 3.46 -1.55 -5.99
N HIS A 109 4.55 -0.80 -5.87
CA HIS A 109 4.98 0.20 -6.84
C HIS A 109 5.74 -0.36 -8.05
N SER A 110 6.08 -1.65 -8.06
CA SER A 110 7.02 -2.22 -9.05
C SER A 110 6.42 -2.46 -10.43
N SER A 111 5.11 -2.40 -10.63
CA SER A 111 4.49 -2.53 -11.94
C SER A 111 4.68 -1.26 -12.78
N LYS A 112 5.04 -1.44 -14.06
CA LYS A 112 5.04 -0.37 -15.06
C LYS A 112 3.64 -0.12 -15.65
N LYS A 113 2.64 -0.88 -15.21
CA LYS A 113 1.24 -0.78 -15.60
C LYS A 113 0.43 -0.29 -14.41
N MET A 114 -0.62 0.46 -14.68
CA MET A 114 -1.60 0.90 -13.71
C MET A 114 -2.98 0.51 -14.18
N ASN A 115 -3.59 -0.46 -13.54
CA ASN A 115 -4.93 -0.97 -13.81
C ASN A 115 -5.46 -1.67 -12.54
N PHE A 116 -6.71 -2.11 -12.51
CA PHE A 116 -7.28 -2.70 -11.31
C PHE A 116 -6.51 -3.90 -10.75
N THR A 117 -5.78 -4.68 -11.58
CA THR A 117 -4.97 -5.79 -11.04
C THR A 117 -3.75 -5.30 -10.27
N THR A 118 -3.32 -4.04 -10.46
CA THR A 118 -2.21 -3.45 -9.70
C THR A 118 -2.52 -3.37 -8.20
N ALA A 119 -3.80 -3.21 -7.82
CA ALA A 119 -4.24 -3.28 -6.42
C ALA A 119 -3.87 -4.60 -5.74
N PHE A 120 -3.79 -5.69 -6.50
CA PHE A 120 -3.47 -7.04 -6.02
C PHE A 120 -1.96 -7.29 -5.88
N ARG A 121 -1.11 -6.36 -6.35
CA ARG A 121 0.34 -6.47 -6.30
C ARG A 121 0.85 -6.18 -4.90
N GLN A 122 0.82 -7.18 -4.02
CA GLN A 122 1.16 -7.05 -2.61
C GLN A 122 2.27 -8.04 -2.21
N SER A 123 3.13 -7.62 -1.28
CA SER A 123 4.21 -8.46 -0.79
C SER A 123 3.72 -9.45 0.27
N PHE A 124 4.14 -10.69 0.19
CA PHE A 124 3.91 -11.67 1.25
C PHE A 124 4.76 -11.40 2.51
N PHE A 125 5.63 -10.40 2.50
CA PHE A 125 6.40 -9.97 3.67
C PHE A 125 5.67 -8.94 4.56
N TYR A 126 4.50 -8.44 4.18
CA TYR A 126 3.77 -7.45 4.99
C TYR A 126 3.56 -7.86 6.45
N PRO A 127 3.15 -9.09 6.77
CA PRO A 127 3.03 -9.50 8.17
C PRO A 127 4.35 -9.44 8.94
N LEU A 128 5.46 -9.81 8.29
CA LEU A 128 6.78 -9.86 8.90
C LEU A 128 7.40 -8.48 9.15
N VAL A 129 7.09 -7.50 8.30
CA VAL A 129 7.58 -6.13 8.51
C VAL A 129 6.82 -5.40 9.62
N GLY A 130 5.71 -5.96 10.12
CA GLY A 130 5.00 -5.44 11.27
C GLY A 130 4.00 -4.33 10.94
N MET A 131 3.40 -4.33 9.72
CA MET A 131 2.37 -3.35 9.38
C MET A 131 1.19 -3.35 10.38
N TRP A 132 0.88 -4.48 10.98
CA TRP A 132 -0.17 -4.65 11.98
C TRP A 132 0.05 -3.83 13.26
N LEU A 133 1.29 -3.40 13.54
CA LEU A 133 1.63 -2.52 14.67
C LEU A 133 0.91 -1.18 14.59
N PHE A 134 0.60 -0.69 13.40
CA PHE A 134 -0.10 0.57 13.20
C PHE A 134 -1.57 0.52 13.67
N TRP A 135 -2.15 -0.68 13.81
CA TRP A 135 -3.52 -0.85 14.28
C TRP A 135 -3.61 -1.03 15.80
N LEU A 136 -2.49 -1.28 16.49
CA LEU A 136 -2.47 -1.45 17.96
C LEU A 136 -3.06 -0.26 18.73
N PRO A 137 -2.86 1.02 18.35
CA PRO A 137 -3.49 2.14 19.05
C PRO A 137 -5.00 2.02 19.13
N MET A 138 -5.68 1.53 18.09
CA MET A 138 -7.14 1.35 18.11
C MET A 138 -7.57 0.28 19.13
N ILE A 139 -6.83 -0.82 19.18
CA ILE A 139 -7.09 -1.93 20.12
C ILE A 139 -6.90 -1.44 21.57
N LEU A 140 -5.82 -0.68 21.83
CA LEU A 140 -5.54 -0.11 23.16
C LEU A 140 -6.51 1.00 23.55
N ILE A 141 -7.05 1.76 22.60
CA ILE A 141 -8.14 2.72 22.87
C ILE A 141 -9.40 1.98 23.33
N GLY A 142 -9.69 0.77 22.80
CA GLY A 142 -10.82 -0.06 23.23
C GLY A 142 -11.73 -0.55 22.12
N TYR A 143 -11.30 -0.44 20.85
CA TYR A 143 -12.04 -1.05 19.74
C TYR A 143 -11.80 -2.56 19.71
N ASP A 144 -12.86 -3.33 19.54
CA ASP A 144 -12.77 -4.78 19.36
C ASP A 144 -11.83 -5.12 18.17
N PRO A 145 -10.86 -6.06 18.34
CA PRO A 145 -9.95 -6.42 17.28
C PRO A 145 -10.61 -6.81 15.96
N LYS A 146 -11.76 -7.51 15.98
CA LYS A 146 -12.50 -7.85 14.75
C LYS A 146 -13.04 -6.61 14.05
N LEU A 147 -13.49 -5.60 14.80
CA LEU A 147 -13.96 -4.34 14.24
C LEU A 147 -12.78 -3.58 13.59
N VAL A 148 -11.63 -3.52 14.26
CA VAL A 148 -10.42 -2.88 13.71
C VAL A 148 -10.05 -3.49 12.37
N PHE A 149 -9.97 -4.83 12.29
CA PHE A 149 -9.65 -5.48 11.03
C PHE A 149 -10.77 -5.41 9.99
N ALA A 150 -12.03 -5.30 10.39
CA ALA A 150 -13.14 -5.07 9.46
C ALA A 150 -13.03 -3.69 8.77
N VAL A 151 -12.71 -2.63 9.52
CA VAL A 151 -12.52 -1.30 8.92
C VAL A 151 -11.26 -1.23 8.07
N VAL A 152 -10.18 -1.96 8.41
CA VAL A 152 -9.01 -2.13 7.54
C VAL A 152 -9.44 -2.77 6.20
N ALA A 153 -10.23 -3.84 6.23
CA ALA A 153 -10.71 -4.50 5.02
C ALA A 153 -11.57 -3.58 4.15
N ILE A 154 -12.44 -2.77 4.75
CA ILE A 154 -13.27 -1.78 4.04
C ILE A 154 -12.39 -0.72 3.37
N ASN A 155 -11.38 -0.23 4.08
CA ASN A 155 -10.41 0.75 3.55
C ASN A 155 -9.64 0.17 2.35
N LEU A 156 -9.12 -1.05 2.47
CA LEU A 156 -8.44 -1.74 1.36
C LEU A 156 -9.38 -2.02 0.19
N GLY A 157 -10.66 -2.37 0.47
CA GLY A 157 -11.68 -2.53 -0.56
C GLY A 157 -11.92 -1.25 -1.36
N PHE A 158 -11.96 -0.09 -0.70
CA PHE A 158 -12.03 1.20 -1.39
C PHE A 158 -10.80 1.44 -2.26
N GLN A 159 -9.60 1.12 -1.75
CA GLN A 159 -8.35 1.34 -2.46
C GLN A 159 -8.24 0.52 -3.75
N PHE A 160 -8.95 -0.59 -3.90
CA PHE A 160 -9.03 -1.28 -5.19
C PHE A 160 -9.49 -0.33 -6.32
N PHE A 161 -10.51 0.49 -6.08
CA PHE A 161 -11.12 1.35 -7.08
C PHE A 161 -10.26 2.55 -7.50
N VAL A 162 -9.22 2.91 -6.75
CA VAL A 162 -8.31 3.99 -7.15
C VAL A 162 -7.18 3.54 -8.08
N HIS A 163 -6.99 2.22 -8.28
CA HIS A 163 -5.96 1.65 -9.14
C HIS A 163 -6.39 1.56 -10.60
N THR A 164 -6.67 2.69 -11.24
CA THR A 164 -7.07 2.70 -12.65
C THR A 164 -6.62 3.98 -13.38
N GLN A 165 -6.38 3.85 -14.68
CA GLN A 165 -6.13 4.98 -15.57
C GLN A 165 -7.39 5.44 -16.31
N VAL A 166 -8.50 4.71 -16.20
CA VAL A 166 -9.72 4.96 -16.98
C VAL A 166 -10.53 6.13 -16.43
N VAL A 167 -10.50 6.31 -15.10
CA VAL A 167 -11.26 7.35 -14.41
C VAL A 167 -10.43 8.62 -14.34
N ASN A 168 -10.94 9.69 -14.96
CA ASN A 168 -10.36 11.02 -14.85
C ASN A 168 -10.64 11.67 -13.49
N LYS A 169 -10.38 12.96 -13.35
CA LYS A 169 -10.69 13.71 -12.13
C LYS A 169 -12.19 13.68 -11.80
N LEU A 170 -12.50 13.46 -10.53
CA LEU A 170 -13.87 13.33 -10.01
C LEU A 170 -14.44 14.64 -9.44
N GLY A 171 -13.91 15.79 -9.86
CA GLY A 171 -14.42 17.09 -9.46
C GLY A 171 -14.36 17.34 -7.96
N CYS A 172 -15.48 17.71 -7.33
CA CYS A 172 -15.52 18.05 -5.90
C CYS A 172 -15.17 16.87 -4.96
N LEU A 173 -15.30 15.62 -5.41
CA LEU A 173 -14.89 14.46 -4.62
C LEU A 173 -13.38 14.45 -4.33
N GLU A 174 -12.56 15.04 -5.19
CA GLU A 174 -11.11 15.18 -5.00
C GLU A 174 -10.72 16.15 -3.85
N LEU A 175 -11.68 16.87 -3.33
CA LEU A 175 -11.45 17.73 -2.17
C LEU A 175 -11.31 16.89 -0.88
N ILE A 176 -11.99 15.74 -0.80
CA ILE A 176 -12.13 14.93 0.41
C ILE A 176 -11.54 13.53 0.22
N PHE A 177 -11.80 12.90 -0.93
CA PHE A 177 -11.43 11.50 -1.14
C PHE A 177 -10.15 11.34 -1.96
N ASN A 178 -9.42 10.30 -1.67
CA ASN A 178 -8.39 9.76 -2.56
C ASN A 178 -9.08 9.19 -3.80
N THR A 179 -8.74 9.71 -4.96
CA THR A 179 -9.33 9.34 -6.25
C THR A 179 -8.31 8.66 -7.14
N PRO A 180 -8.70 8.04 -8.26
CA PRO A 180 -7.74 7.49 -9.21
C PRO A 180 -6.69 8.51 -9.66
N SER A 181 -7.05 9.79 -9.81
CA SER A 181 -6.09 10.83 -10.19
C SER A 181 -5.02 11.07 -9.12
N HIS A 182 -5.39 11.08 -7.85
CA HIS A 182 -4.45 11.20 -6.73
C HIS A 182 -3.54 9.97 -6.64
N HIS A 183 -4.11 8.78 -6.83
CA HIS A 183 -3.39 7.53 -6.69
C HIS A 183 -2.43 7.26 -7.87
N ARG A 184 -2.77 7.74 -9.08
CA ARG A 184 -1.81 7.76 -10.20
C ARG A 184 -0.58 8.61 -9.89
N VAL A 185 -0.76 9.77 -9.26
CA VAL A 185 0.35 10.60 -8.78
C VAL A 185 1.19 9.84 -7.75
N HIS A 186 0.55 9.14 -6.80
CA HIS A 186 1.22 8.35 -5.79
C HIS A 186 2.11 7.25 -6.40
N HIS A 187 1.64 6.54 -7.42
CA HIS A 187 2.39 5.49 -8.10
C HIS A 187 3.43 6.01 -9.11
N ALA A 188 3.48 7.32 -9.34
CA ALA A 188 4.33 7.90 -10.36
C ALA A 188 5.80 8.00 -9.93
N VAL A 189 6.72 7.71 -10.86
CA VAL A 189 8.17 7.92 -10.70
C VAL A 189 8.64 9.28 -11.22
N ASN A 190 7.72 10.15 -11.59
CA ASN A 190 8.01 11.52 -11.99
C ASN A 190 8.54 12.32 -10.79
N GLN A 191 9.64 13.06 -10.94
CA GLN A 191 10.34 13.72 -9.84
C GLN A 191 9.43 14.58 -8.93
N GLY A 192 8.47 15.29 -9.49
CA GLY A 192 7.51 16.12 -8.70
C GLY A 192 6.41 15.34 -7.98
N TYR A 193 6.30 14.02 -8.21
CA TYR A 193 5.26 13.15 -7.66
C TYR A 193 5.78 12.13 -6.64
N ILE A 194 7.09 11.96 -6.52
CA ILE A 194 7.69 11.05 -5.54
C ILE A 194 7.28 11.46 -4.14
N ASP A 195 6.87 10.48 -3.33
CA ASP A 195 6.44 10.65 -1.94
C ASP A 195 5.27 11.64 -1.77
N LYS A 196 4.27 11.50 -2.63
CA LYS A 196 3.01 12.25 -2.56
C LYS A 196 1.81 11.32 -2.43
N ASN A 197 0.71 11.86 -1.88
CA ASN A 197 -0.62 11.26 -1.83
C ASN A 197 -0.67 9.89 -1.15
N PHE A 198 -0.32 9.82 0.14
CA PHE A 198 -0.28 8.60 0.95
C PHE A 198 -1.65 8.14 1.49
N ALA A 199 -2.70 8.95 1.33
CA ALA A 199 -4.02 8.64 1.88
C ALA A 199 -4.58 7.31 1.33
N GLY A 200 -5.25 6.56 2.20
CA GLY A 200 -6.06 5.40 1.79
C GLY A 200 -7.38 5.85 1.15
N VAL A 201 -8.22 6.51 1.95
CA VAL A 201 -9.55 6.97 1.53
C VAL A 201 -9.66 8.49 1.55
N LEU A 202 -9.20 9.18 2.60
CA LEU A 202 -9.39 10.61 2.80
C LEU A 202 -8.11 11.38 2.45
N ILE A 203 -8.09 12.04 1.29
CA ILE A 203 -6.95 12.86 0.82
C ILE A 203 -6.68 14.08 1.72
N ILE A 204 -7.56 14.35 2.67
CA ILE A 204 -7.42 15.43 3.64
C ILE A 204 -6.14 15.29 4.46
N TRP A 205 -5.67 14.06 4.73
CA TRP A 205 -4.43 13.83 5.46
C TRP A 205 -3.23 14.36 4.69
N ASP A 206 -3.15 14.11 3.39
CA ASP A 206 -2.08 14.63 2.56
C ASP A 206 -2.08 16.15 2.50
N LYS A 207 -3.25 16.77 2.42
CA LYS A 207 -3.39 18.23 2.45
C LYS A 207 -2.95 18.80 3.81
N LEU A 208 -3.34 18.14 4.90
CA LEU A 208 -3.01 18.59 6.27
C LEU A 208 -1.50 18.47 6.56
N PHE A 209 -0.86 17.40 6.08
CA PHE A 209 0.55 17.11 6.36
C PHE A 209 1.52 17.48 5.24
N GLY A 210 1.04 18.19 4.20
CA GLY A 210 1.89 18.78 3.14
C GLY A 210 2.43 17.78 2.12
N THR A 211 1.82 16.59 2.02
CA THR A 211 2.21 15.54 1.05
C THR A 211 1.30 15.48 -0.17
N TYR A 212 0.35 16.40 -0.29
CA TYR A 212 -0.57 16.47 -1.42
C TYR A 212 0.12 16.94 -2.71
N ALA A 213 -0.18 16.27 -3.82
CA ALA A 213 0.14 16.74 -5.17
C ALA A 213 -1.01 16.41 -6.13
N GLN A 214 -1.34 17.37 -6.98
CA GLN A 214 -2.39 17.22 -7.98
C GLN A 214 -1.80 16.67 -9.27
N GLU A 215 -2.51 15.76 -9.94
CA GLU A 215 -2.18 15.30 -11.28
C GLU A 215 -2.25 16.47 -12.28
N GLN A 216 -1.15 16.70 -13.01
CA GLN A 216 -1.04 17.76 -14.01
C GLN A 216 -1.36 17.20 -15.40
N ALA A 217 -2.23 17.87 -16.14
CA ALA A 217 -2.67 17.41 -17.46
C ALA A 217 -1.54 17.37 -18.51
N ASN A 218 -0.50 18.18 -18.34
CA ASN A 218 0.66 18.26 -19.22
C ASN A 218 1.81 17.32 -18.82
N VAL A 219 1.65 16.50 -17.78
CA VAL A 219 2.68 15.55 -17.30
C VAL A 219 2.24 14.14 -17.63
N THR A 220 2.97 13.48 -18.51
CA THR A 220 2.78 12.05 -18.76
C THR A 220 3.30 11.25 -17.55
N ILE A 221 2.40 10.53 -16.89
CA ILE A 221 2.75 9.72 -15.73
C ILE A 221 3.55 8.49 -16.16
N ARG A 222 4.62 8.21 -15.43
CA ARG A 222 5.45 7.02 -15.58
C ARG A 222 5.40 6.20 -14.29
N TYR A 223 5.13 4.90 -14.42
CA TYR A 223 5.02 3.95 -13.30
C TYR A 223 6.24 3.05 -13.20
N GLY A 224 6.36 2.32 -12.10
CA GLY A 224 7.44 1.41 -11.79
C GLY A 224 8.34 1.91 -10.67
N ILE A 225 9.58 1.44 -10.63
CA ILE A 225 10.58 1.83 -9.62
C ILE A 225 11.85 2.26 -10.34
N ILE A 226 12.44 3.38 -9.93
CA ILE A 226 13.71 3.87 -10.47
C ILE A 226 14.82 2.88 -10.09
N GLY A 227 15.59 2.41 -11.08
CA GLY A 227 16.73 1.50 -10.85
C GLY A 227 16.36 0.04 -10.55
N ALA A 228 15.07 -0.33 -10.56
CA ALA A 228 14.66 -1.70 -10.29
C ALA A 228 14.85 -2.64 -11.49
N CYS A 229 14.99 -3.94 -11.19
CA CYS A 229 14.96 -5.00 -12.19
C CYS A 229 13.54 -5.13 -12.77
N ASP A 230 13.44 -5.13 -14.09
CA ASP A 230 12.17 -5.39 -14.80
C ASP A 230 11.88 -6.89 -14.74
N SER A 231 11.05 -7.32 -13.82
CA SER A 231 10.72 -8.73 -13.62
C SER A 231 9.23 -8.94 -13.42
N THR A 232 8.71 -10.00 -14.03
CA THR A 232 7.36 -10.52 -13.77
C THR A 232 7.39 -11.77 -12.88
N ASN A 233 8.55 -12.16 -12.36
CA ASN A 233 8.66 -13.26 -11.39
C ASN A 233 8.29 -12.76 -9.99
N PRO A 234 7.20 -13.26 -9.35
CA PRO A 234 6.74 -12.80 -8.04
C PRO A 234 7.80 -12.88 -6.95
N TRP A 235 8.60 -13.93 -6.92
CA TRP A 235 9.69 -14.08 -5.97
C TRP A 235 10.79 -13.03 -6.16
N ALA A 236 11.20 -12.79 -7.41
CA ALA A 236 12.22 -11.79 -7.72
C ALA A 236 11.73 -10.38 -7.34
N ILE A 237 10.46 -10.07 -7.60
CA ILE A 237 9.81 -8.81 -7.24
C ILE A 237 9.83 -8.60 -5.71
N CYS A 238 9.44 -9.60 -4.92
CA CYS A 238 9.43 -9.50 -3.47
C CYS A 238 10.85 -9.41 -2.88
N MET A 239 11.81 -10.11 -3.48
CA MET A 239 13.18 -10.19 -2.93
C MET A 239 14.11 -9.05 -3.35
N GLN A 240 13.72 -8.20 -4.30
CA GLN A 240 14.62 -7.17 -4.85
C GLN A 240 15.18 -6.24 -3.76
N GLN A 241 14.32 -5.66 -2.93
CA GLN A 241 14.74 -4.71 -1.89
C GLN A 241 15.45 -5.41 -0.73
N TRP A 242 15.05 -6.64 -0.39
CA TRP A 242 15.75 -7.44 0.62
C TRP A 242 17.18 -7.76 0.22
N ARG A 243 17.44 -8.04 -1.06
CA ARG A 243 18.79 -8.23 -1.59
C ARG A 243 19.63 -6.96 -1.45
N LEU A 244 19.05 -5.79 -1.77
CA LEU A 244 19.72 -4.49 -1.60
C LEU A 244 20.04 -4.23 -0.12
N ILE A 245 19.12 -4.47 0.79
CA ILE A 245 19.35 -4.39 2.24
C ILE A 245 20.51 -5.33 2.65
N GLY A 246 20.50 -6.58 2.18
CA GLY A 246 21.57 -7.54 2.45
C GLY A 246 22.95 -7.07 2.00
N GLN A 247 23.05 -6.50 0.78
CA GLN A 247 24.28 -5.91 0.26
C GLN A 247 24.77 -4.73 1.11
N GLN A 248 23.85 -3.84 1.49
CA GLN A 248 24.18 -2.69 2.35
C GLN A 248 24.66 -3.13 3.73
N LEU A 249 24.04 -4.17 4.33
CA LEU A 249 24.47 -4.73 5.61
C LEU A 249 25.89 -5.34 5.56
N GLN A 250 26.27 -5.89 4.42
CA GLN A 250 27.65 -6.40 4.21
C GLN A 250 28.68 -5.26 4.10
N GLN A 251 28.30 -4.12 3.54
CA GLN A 251 29.18 -2.96 3.40
C GLN A 251 29.36 -2.16 4.70
N GLU A 252 28.36 -2.18 5.59
CA GLU A 252 28.38 -1.39 6.83
C GLU A 252 29.20 -2.09 7.92
N LYS A 253 30.06 -1.32 8.60
CA LYS A 253 30.85 -1.78 9.76
C LYS A 253 30.17 -1.35 11.06
N GLY A 254 30.14 -2.26 12.01
CA GLY A 254 29.56 -2.05 13.35
C GLY A 254 28.02 -2.21 13.38
N VAL A 255 27.51 -2.66 14.54
CA VAL A 255 26.08 -2.98 14.76
C VAL A 255 25.21 -1.74 14.56
N HIS A 256 25.63 -0.58 15.08
CA HIS A 256 24.87 0.66 14.98
C HIS A 256 24.61 1.09 13.52
N ASN A 257 25.64 1.03 12.65
CA ASN A 257 25.48 1.37 11.24
C ASN A 257 24.61 0.34 10.51
N LYS A 258 24.72 -0.94 10.84
CA LYS A 258 23.85 -2.01 10.31
C LYS A 258 22.39 -1.77 10.71
N LEU A 259 22.10 -1.37 11.94
CA LEU A 259 20.73 -1.03 12.36
C LEU A 259 20.18 0.19 11.60
N LYS A 260 21.01 1.18 11.34
CA LYS A 260 20.61 2.36 10.52
C LYS A 260 20.18 1.99 9.10
N VAL A 261 20.67 0.87 8.53
CA VAL A 261 20.24 0.40 7.21
C VAL A 261 18.73 0.19 7.15
N PHE A 262 18.11 -0.31 8.21
CA PHE A 262 16.68 -0.61 8.22
C PHE A 262 15.80 0.63 8.34
N ILE A 263 16.26 1.67 9.01
CA ILE A 263 15.45 2.87 9.32
C ILE A 263 15.72 4.06 8.42
N ARG A 264 16.79 4.02 7.60
CA ARG A 264 17.08 5.10 6.67
C ARG A 264 16.05 5.20 5.54
N TYR A 265 16.00 6.35 4.92
CA TYR A 265 15.21 6.58 3.71
C TYR A 265 15.67 5.61 2.60
N PRO A 266 14.76 4.97 1.87
CA PRO A 266 15.11 4.08 0.76
C PRO A 266 15.87 4.85 -0.33
N ARG A 267 17.08 4.42 -0.66
CA ARG A 267 17.84 5.01 -1.76
C ARG A 267 17.27 4.49 -3.08
N HIS A 268 16.66 5.36 -3.84
CA HIS A 268 16.47 5.15 -5.26
C HIS A 268 17.84 5.44 -5.91
N GLU A 269 18.58 4.42 -6.35
CA GLU A 269 19.79 4.66 -7.14
C GLU A 269 19.36 5.30 -8.47
N ILE A 270 19.40 6.62 -8.52
CA ILE A 270 19.42 7.35 -9.78
C ILE A 270 20.82 7.11 -10.36
N LYS A 271 21.03 6.06 -11.14
CA LYS A 271 22.09 6.09 -12.13
C LYS A 271 21.64 7.14 -13.15
N GLU A 272 22.09 8.37 -12.96
CA GLU A 272 22.12 9.34 -14.05
C GLU A 272 22.95 8.70 -15.17
N THR A 273 22.27 8.13 -16.16
CA THR A 273 22.88 7.93 -17.45
C THR A 273 23.10 9.34 -18.01
N SER A 274 24.32 9.79 -17.91
CA SER A 274 24.84 10.99 -18.56
C SER A 274 24.79 10.78 -20.09
N THR A 275 23.61 10.96 -20.68
CA THR A 275 23.40 11.01 -22.12
C THR A 275 22.21 11.94 -22.44
N ASP A 276 22.36 13.22 -22.08
CA ASP A 276 21.63 14.30 -22.73
C ASP A 276 22.50 15.57 -22.66
N ALA A 277 23.67 15.46 -23.31
CA ALA A 277 24.52 16.59 -23.64
C ALA A 277 25.07 16.36 -25.05
N SER A 278 24.24 16.63 -26.06
CA SER A 278 24.70 17.03 -27.41
C SER A 278 23.49 17.58 -28.17
#